data_ad1100bb34e280efcbda817cdf1a1854
#
_entry.id   ad1100bb34e280efcbda817cdf1a1854
#
_cell.length_a   1.000
_cell.length_b   1.000
_cell.length_c   1.000
_cell.angle_alpha   90.00
_cell.angle_beta   90.00
_cell.angle_gamma   90.00
#
_symmetry.space_group_name_H-M   'P 1'
#
loop_
_entity.id
_entity.type
_entity.pdbx_description
1 polymer ?
#
loop_
_entity_poly.entity_id
_entity_poly.type
_entity_poly.pdbx_seq_one_letter_code
_entity_poly.pdbx_strand_id
1 'polypeptide(L)'
;MATHPEGNLAPADLAQLPRVALILGNEHDGLRDALHAGAKESVRIPMHGFVESFNVSVAAAVLLYAATLGRAGDLPEAEQLRFYARALVRSVPRSLEVLAGTRRSD
;
A
#
# COMPACT_ATOMS: atom_id res chain seq x y z
N MET A 1 -3.26 8.63 7.46
CA MET A 1 -3.28 9.68 6.41
C MET A 1 -4.37 9.36 5.40
N ALA A 2 -5.20 10.30 5.09
CA ALA A 2 -6.30 10.15 4.14
C ALA A 2 -5.97 10.84 2.81
N THR A 3 -6.56 10.37 1.71
CA THR A 3 -6.51 11.09 0.43
C THR A 3 -7.66 12.08 0.34
N HIS A 4 -7.35 13.34 0.09
CA HIS A 4 -8.36 14.40 -0.01
C HIS A 4 -7.96 15.43 -1.08
N PRO A 5 -8.92 15.98 -1.86
CA PRO A 5 -8.62 17.01 -2.87
C PRO A 5 -7.94 18.26 -2.32
N GLU A 6 -8.21 18.59 -1.07
CA GLU A 6 -7.63 19.73 -0.33
C GLU A 6 -6.57 19.30 0.70
N GLY A 7 -5.92 18.17 0.47
CA GLY A 7 -4.90 17.66 1.37
C GLY A 7 -3.73 18.61 1.55
N ASN A 8 -3.18 18.63 2.76
CA ASN A 8 -2.06 19.51 3.15
C ASN A 8 -0.68 19.01 2.69
N LEU A 9 -0.57 17.73 2.34
CA LEU A 9 0.68 17.12 1.87
C LEU A 9 0.62 16.81 0.37
N ALA A 10 1.78 16.92 -0.29
CA ALA A 10 2.00 16.42 -1.64
C ALA A 10 2.52 14.97 -1.60
N PRO A 11 2.41 14.20 -2.70
CA PRO A 11 2.96 12.83 -2.75
C PRO A 11 4.46 12.76 -2.43
N ALA A 12 5.24 13.77 -2.83
CA ALA A 12 6.68 13.82 -2.56
C ALA A 12 7.01 13.90 -1.05
N ASP A 13 6.12 14.47 -0.25
CA ASP A 13 6.32 14.59 1.20
C ASP A 13 6.25 13.22 1.91
N LEU A 14 5.57 12.25 1.29
CA LEU A 14 5.42 10.90 1.86
C LEU A 14 6.76 10.18 2.05
N ALA A 15 7.74 10.45 1.18
CA ALA A 15 9.07 9.84 1.27
C ALA A 15 9.82 10.25 2.55
N GLN A 16 9.48 11.39 3.14
CA GLN A 16 10.12 11.92 4.34
C GLN A 16 9.50 11.36 5.64
N LEU A 17 8.33 10.74 5.55
CA LEU A 17 7.63 10.21 6.73
C LEU A 17 8.19 8.82 7.08
N PRO A 18 8.54 8.56 8.35
CA PRO A 18 9.15 7.28 8.77
C PRO A 18 8.19 6.09 8.58
N ARG A 19 6.90 6.31 8.81
CA ARG A 19 5.85 5.31 8.66
C ARG A 19 4.59 5.97 8.12
N VAL A 20 3.98 5.34 7.12
CA VAL A 20 2.77 5.84 6.47
C VAL A 20 1.73 4.73 6.36
N ALA A 21 0.52 5.01 6.80
CA ALA A 21 -0.67 4.23 6.48
C ALA A 21 -1.60 5.09 5.63
N LEU A 22 -1.88 4.65 4.40
CA LEU A 22 -2.74 5.35 3.46
C LEU A 22 -4.17 4.84 3.55
N ILE A 23 -5.12 5.76 3.66
CA ILE A 23 -6.56 5.48 3.60
C ILE A 23 -7.04 5.96 2.25
N LEU A 24 -7.47 5.01 1.43
CA LEU A 24 -7.97 5.23 0.08
C LEU A 24 -9.44 4.82 0.01
N GLY A 25 -10.28 5.59 -0.64
CA GLY A 25 -11.67 5.22 -0.78
C GLY A 25 -12.51 6.25 -1.55
N ASN A 26 -13.73 5.85 -1.88
CA ASN A 26 -14.70 6.67 -2.58
C ASN A 26 -15.46 7.62 -1.66
N GLU A 27 -15.94 8.73 -2.21
CA GLU A 27 -16.63 9.83 -1.49
C GLU A 27 -18.02 9.50 -0.92
N HIS A 28 -18.55 8.28 -1.11
CA HIS A 28 -19.95 7.98 -0.88
C HIS A 28 -20.29 7.18 0.39
N ASP A 29 -19.30 6.74 1.19
CA ASP A 29 -19.55 5.94 2.39
C ASP A 29 -19.28 6.72 3.68
N GLY A 30 -20.25 6.75 4.60
CA GLY A 30 -20.13 7.40 5.91
C GLY A 30 -19.04 6.82 6.83
N LEU A 31 -18.56 5.61 6.58
CA LEU A 31 -17.36 5.03 7.20
C LEU A 31 -16.12 5.88 6.95
N ARG A 32 -16.11 6.58 5.87
CA ARG A 32 -15.04 7.46 5.43
C ARG A 32 -14.90 8.71 6.27
N ASP A 33 -15.99 9.34 6.64
CA ASP A 33 -15.94 10.56 7.44
C ASP A 33 -15.33 10.28 8.81
N ALA A 34 -15.64 9.13 9.42
CA ALA A 34 -15.03 8.70 10.68
C ALA A 34 -13.54 8.39 10.54
N LEU A 35 -13.12 7.75 9.43
CA LEU A 35 -11.71 7.46 9.15
C LEU A 35 -10.93 8.73 8.81
N HIS A 36 -11.53 9.66 8.06
CA HIS A 36 -10.93 10.97 7.78
C HIS A 36 -10.78 11.82 9.04
N ALA A 37 -11.77 11.83 9.91
CA ALA A 37 -11.70 12.53 11.19
C ALA A 37 -10.59 11.97 12.10
N GLY A 38 -10.27 10.67 11.99
CA GLY A 38 -9.16 10.03 12.71
C GLY A 38 -7.79 10.20 12.04
N ALA A 39 -7.74 10.65 10.80
CA ALA A 39 -6.48 10.86 10.08
C ALA A 39 -5.86 12.19 10.49
N LYS A 40 -4.63 12.14 11.01
CA LYS A 40 -3.90 13.35 11.43
C LYS A 40 -3.52 14.26 10.28
N GLU A 41 -3.35 13.70 9.08
CA GLU A 41 -2.90 14.40 7.88
C GLU A 41 -3.59 13.86 6.65
N SER A 42 -3.66 14.68 5.62
CA SER A 42 -4.22 14.32 4.33
C SER A 42 -3.25 14.62 3.20
N VAL A 43 -3.22 13.74 2.20
CA VAL A 43 -2.40 13.89 1.00
C VAL A 43 -3.27 14.21 -0.21
N ARG A 44 -2.84 15.16 -1.01
CA ARG A 44 -3.46 15.55 -2.28
C ARG A 44 -2.59 15.11 -3.44
N ILE A 45 -3.18 14.42 -4.41
CA ILE A 45 -2.56 14.20 -5.71
C ILE A 45 -2.93 15.40 -6.59
N PRO A 46 -1.97 16.23 -7.02
CA PRO A 46 -2.25 17.37 -7.90
C PRO A 46 -2.86 16.89 -9.21
N MET A 47 -3.98 17.47 -9.61
CA MET A 47 -4.67 17.18 -10.85
C MET A 47 -4.66 18.40 -11.75
N HIS A 48 -4.46 18.19 -13.05
CA HIS A 48 -4.52 19.23 -14.06
C HIS A 48 -5.67 18.94 -15.02
N GLY A 49 -6.51 19.94 -15.28
CA GLY A 49 -7.65 19.80 -16.18
C GLY A 49 -8.98 19.61 -15.47
N PHE A 50 -9.96 19.05 -16.19
CA PHE A 50 -11.34 18.91 -15.73
C PHE A 50 -11.59 17.66 -14.87
N VAL A 51 -10.60 16.81 -14.67
CA VAL A 51 -10.74 15.58 -13.88
C VAL A 51 -10.35 15.87 -12.43
N GLU A 52 -11.29 15.71 -11.51
CA GLU A 52 -11.11 15.98 -10.08
C GLU A 52 -10.63 14.77 -9.26
N SER A 53 -10.72 13.57 -9.82
CA SER A 53 -10.36 12.35 -9.11
C SER A 53 -9.71 11.30 -9.99
N PHE A 54 -8.77 10.53 -9.41
CA PHE A 54 -8.25 9.31 -9.99
C PHE A 54 -9.07 8.08 -9.59
N ASN A 55 -9.01 7.04 -10.42
CA ASN A 55 -9.36 5.70 -9.96
C ASN A 55 -8.53 5.35 -8.72
N VAL A 56 -9.15 4.69 -7.74
CA VAL A 56 -8.51 4.34 -6.46
C VAL A 56 -7.22 3.52 -6.63
N SER A 57 -7.18 2.63 -7.61
CA SER A 57 -5.99 1.82 -7.91
C SER A 57 -4.84 2.67 -8.44
N VAL A 58 -5.14 3.65 -9.30
CA VAL A 58 -4.15 4.60 -9.83
C VAL A 58 -3.63 5.49 -8.70
N ALA A 59 -4.51 6.03 -7.88
CA ALA A 59 -4.15 6.83 -6.72
C ALA A 59 -3.26 6.05 -5.76
N ALA A 60 -3.60 4.80 -5.47
CA ALA A 60 -2.80 3.90 -4.64
C ALA A 60 -1.39 3.70 -5.21
N ALA A 61 -1.28 3.43 -6.52
CA ALA A 61 0.01 3.21 -7.18
C ALA A 61 0.89 4.47 -7.10
N VAL A 62 0.35 5.64 -7.39
CA VAL A 62 1.08 6.92 -7.33
C VAL A 62 1.59 7.20 -5.92
N LEU A 63 0.73 7.04 -4.91
CA LEU A 63 1.09 7.34 -3.53
C LEU A 63 2.07 6.32 -2.93
N LEU A 64 1.92 5.03 -3.25
CA LEU A 64 2.85 4.00 -2.82
C LEU A 64 4.23 4.19 -3.48
N TYR A 65 4.27 4.48 -4.77
CA TYR A 65 5.51 4.81 -5.45
C TYR A 65 6.21 6.00 -4.78
N ALA A 66 5.49 7.10 -4.55
CA ALA A 66 6.04 8.29 -3.91
C ALA A 66 6.53 8.00 -2.48
N ALA A 67 5.77 7.24 -1.69
CA ALA A 67 6.12 6.91 -0.31
C ALA A 67 7.35 5.99 -0.21
N THR A 68 7.62 5.17 -1.22
CA THR A 68 8.74 4.21 -1.22
C THR A 68 9.96 4.69 -2.00
N LEU A 69 9.85 5.83 -2.69
CA LEU A 69 10.92 6.37 -3.51
C LEU A 69 12.17 6.66 -2.66
N GLY A 70 13.30 6.07 -3.07
CA GLY A 70 14.58 6.25 -2.39
C GLY A 70 14.71 5.50 -1.05
N ARG A 71 13.72 4.67 -0.66
CA ARG A 71 13.79 3.86 0.54
C ARG A 71 14.39 2.47 0.25
N ALA A 72 15.36 2.08 1.05
CA ALA A 72 15.71 0.67 1.18
C ALA A 72 14.62 -0.05 1.99
N GLY A 73 14.39 -1.33 1.70
CA GLY A 73 13.53 -2.16 2.54
C GLY A 73 14.12 -2.28 3.96
N ASP A 74 13.28 -2.20 4.97
CA ASP A 74 13.65 -2.25 6.39
C ASP A 74 13.33 -3.59 7.06
N LEU A 75 12.79 -4.56 6.30
CA LEU A 75 12.53 -5.90 6.82
C LEU A 75 13.83 -6.70 6.90
N PRO A 76 14.11 -7.35 8.05
CA PRO A 76 15.20 -8.29 8.17
C PRO A 76 15.09 -9.43 7.13
N GLU A 77 16.22 -9.94 6.65
CA GLU A 77 16.26 -10.98 5.62
C GLU A 77 15.41 -12.21 5.96
N ALA A 78 15.47 -12.66 7.22
CA ALA A 78 14.64 -13.77 7.70
C ALA A 78 13.14 -13.52 7.58
N GLU A 79 12.68 -12.28 7.82
CA GLU A 79 11.28 -11.89 7.63
C GLU A 79 10.91 -11.79 6.16
N GLN A 80 11.78 -11.25 5.32
CA GLN A 80 11.58 -11.20 3.87
C GLN A 80 11.38 -12.62 3.32
N LEU A 81 12.22 -13.57 3.70
CA LEU A 81 12.11 -14.98 3.31
C LEU A 81 10.79 -15.61 3.78
N ARG A 82 10.37 -15.32 5.02
CA ARG A 82 9.06 -15.81 5.54
C ARG A 82 7.88 -15.30 4.73
N PHE A 83 7.87 -14.00 4.42
CA PHE A 83 6.79 -13.41 3.61
C PHE A 83 6.81 -13.95 2.20
N TYR A 84 7.98 -14.09 1.61
CA TYR A 84 8.15 -14.64 0.26
C TYR A 84 7.67 -16.11 0.21
N ALA A 85 8.10 -16.94 1.13
CA ALA A 85 7.66 -18.34 1.23
C ALA A 85 6.15 -18.45 1.41
N ARG A 86 5.54 -17.61 2.26
CA ARG A 86 4.09 -17.57 2.46
C ARG A 86 3.34 -17.14 1.20
N ALA A 87 3.86 -16.16 0.47
CA ALA A 87 3.29 -15.72 -0.79
C ALA A 87 3.35 -16.83 -1.85
N LEU A 88 4.46 -17.54 -1.97
CA LEU A 88 4.61 -18.68 -2.89
C LEU A 88 3.61 -19.81 -2.56
N VAL A 89 3.49 -20.17 -1.28
CA VAL A 89 2.52 -21.22 -0.85
C VAL A 89 1.09 -20.85 -1.25
N ARG A 90 0.73 -19.58 -1.19
CA ARG A 90 -0.62 -19.10 -1.55
C ARG A 90 -0.84 -18.95 -3.06
N SER A 91 0.20 -18.61 -3.80
CA SER A 91 0.11 -18.30 -5.24
C SER A 91 0.35 -19.50 -6.14
N VAL A 92 1.09 -20.51 -5.67
CA VAL A 92 1.39 -21.72 -6.46
C VAL A 92 0.36 -22.80 -6.15
N PRO A 93 -0.44 -23.25 -7.14
CA PRO A 93 -1.39 -24.35 -6.94
C PRO A 93 -0.68 -25.61 -6.44
N ARG A 94 -1.29 -26.29 -5.49
CA ARG A 94 -0.77 -27.54 -4.91
C ARG A 94 0.62 -27.43 -4.26
N SER A 95 1.03 -26.25 -3.88
CA SER A 95 2.35 -26.00 -3.27
C SER A 95 2.63 -26.86 -2.03
N LEU A 96 1.63 -27.07 -1.17
CA LEU A 96 1.77 -27.90 0.03
C LEU A 96 1.96 -29.39 -0.30
N GLU A 97 1.33 -29.89 -1.36
CA GLU A 97 1.52 -31.27 -1.84
C GLU A 97 2.93 -31.47 -2.41
N VAL A 98 3.42 -30.51 -3.18
CA VAL A 98 4.78 -30.53 -3.73
C VAL A 98 5.81 -30.54 -2.60
N LEU A 99 5.66 -29.68 -1.60
CA LEU A 99 6.54 -29.64 -0.43
C LEU A 99 6.50 -30.93 0.40
N ALA A 100 5.31 -31.52 0.58
CA ALA A 100 5.16 -32.80 1.26
C ALA A 100 5.80 -33.97 0.49
N GLY A 101 5.75 -33.93 -0.87
CA GLY A 101 6.39 -34.90 -1.75
C GLY A 101 7.91 -34.83 -1.69
N THR A 102 8.49 -33.65 -1.58
CA THR A 102 9.94 -33.45 -1.49
C THR A 102 10.52 -34.01 -0.19
N ARG A 103 9.76 -34.02 0.92
CA ARG A 103 10.18 -34.62 2.19
C ARG A 103 10.25 -36.15 2.20
N ARG A 104 9.60 -36.80 1.24
CA ARG A 104 9.60 -38.29 1.12
C ARG A 104 10.77 -38.83 0.31
N SER A 105 11.56 -37.98 -0.30
CA SER A 105 12.70 -38.36 -1.16
C SER A 105 14.04 -38.40 -0.42
N ASP A 106 14.04 -37.98 0.84
CA ASP A 106 15.18 -38.07 1.76
C ASP A 106 14.92 -39.22 2.74
#